data_6d74d18a3c75e63c9e779dddc0148048
#
_entry.id   6d74d18a3c75e63c9e779dddc0148048
#
_cell.length_a   1.000
_cell.length_b   1.000
_cell.length_c   1.000
_cell.angle_alpha   90.00
_cell.angle_beta   90.00
_cell.angle_gamma   90.00
#
_symmetry.space_group_name_H-M   'P 1'
#
loop_
_entity.id
_entity.type
_entity.pdbx_description
1 polymer ?
#
loop_
_entity_poly.entity_id
_entity_poly.type
_entity_poly.pdbx_seq_one_letter_code
_entity_poly.pdbx_strand_id
1 'polypeptide(L)'
;DCTLATTFVGGEMFRCCTPPNRMSKLSGQFASGEISLRKYQEAVFDMVDETTFEMSSRAALHGRIRKLATEVCELVWDSGGVVAVASAGLNFYIEPVLESAGLDRVELHSGRVLSEPTERPPFRYDYPSYVKSCRGDWVTCKCEVINRLKNDHVGSEVIFVGDGLLSDTCAAANAADRVFATGRLLRYCEKNKIPATEFGDDFGPLLRYVHSKTFITGAS
;
A
#
# COMPACT_ATOMS: atom_id res chain seq x y z
N ASP A 1 -1.73 2.62 -3.75
CA ASP A 1 -1.80 3.76 -4.70
C ASP A 1 -0.40 4.05 -5.22
N CYS A 2 -0.29 4.38 -6.49
CA CYS A 2 0.95 4.77 -7.20
C CYS A 2 2.09 3.71 -7.23
N THR A 3 2.01 2.64 -6.47
CA THR A 3 2.92 1.49 -6.52
C THR A 3 2.27 0.34 -7.28
N LEU A 4 1.48 -0.50 -6.61
CA LEU A 4 0.75 -1.62 -7.22
C LEU A 4 -0.36 -1.13 -8.15
N ALA A 5 -1.18 -0.15 -7.70
CA ALA A 5 -2.12 0.55 -8.55
C ALA A 5 -1.46 1.78 -9.18
N THR A 6 -1.71 2.02 -10.47
CA THR A 6 -1.23 3.21 -11.19
C THR A 6 -2.10 4.43 -10.93
N THR A 7 -3.32 4.23 -10.43
CA THR A 7 -4.28 5.28 -10.05
C THR A 7 -4.19 5.59 -8.57
N PHE A 8 -4.60 6.80 -8.17
CA PHE A 8 -4.74 7.21 -6.77
C PHE A 8 -6.15 6.88 -6.30
N VAL A 9 -6.40 5.58 -6.04
CA VAL A 9 -7.73 5.03 -5.70
C VAL A 9 -8.30 5.70 -4.45
N GLY A 10 -7.50 5.84 -3.38
CA GLY A 10 -7.94 6.51 -2.16
C GLY A 10 -8.44 7.93 -2.41
N GLY A 11 -7.78 8.69 -3.29
CA GLY A 11 -8.20 10.03 -3.67
C GLY A 11 -9.53 10.08 -4.43
N GLU A 12 -9.82 9.06 -5.25
CA GLU A 12 -11.09 8.97 -5.97
C GLU A 12 -12.28 8.75 -5.02
N MET A 13 -12.06 8.20 -3.84
CA MET A 13 -13.14 7.95 -2.88
C MET A 13 -13.76 9.25 -2.34
N PHE A 14 -13.00 10.32 -2.25
CA PHE A 14 -13.48 11.58 -1.67
C PHE A 14 -13.46 12.78 -2.62
N ARG A 15 -12.98 12.62 -3.85
CA ARG A 15 -12.84 13.73 -4.82
C ARG A 15 -14.18 14.43 -5.13
N CYS A 16 -15.25 13.69 -5.26
CA CYS A 16 -16.57 14.23 -5.62
C CYS A 16 -17.46 14.61 -4.43
N CYS A 17 -17.12 14.14 -3.21
CA CYS A 17 -18.11 14.07 -2.13
C CYS A 17 -17.70 14.86 -0.87
N THR A 18 -16.59 15.56 -0.89
CA THR A 18 -16.11 16.35 0.25
C THR A 18 -16.15 17.85 -0.04
N PRO A 19 -16.59 18.68 0.92
CA PRO A 19 -16.58 20.13 0.75
C PRO A 19 -15.17 20.68 0.57
N PRO A 20 -14.85 21.41 -0.52
CA PRO A 20 -13.48 21.84 -0.85
C PRO A 20 -12.79 22.62 0.28
N ASN A 21 -13.52 23.49 0.98
CA ASN A 21 -12.97 24.30 2.06
C ASN A 21 -12.53 23.44 3.27
N ARG A 22 -13.31 22.40 3.60
CA ARG A 22 -12.96 21.47 4.70
C ARG A 22 -11.77 20.60 4.31
N MET A 23 -11.73 20.12 3.07
CA MET A 23 -10.61 19.35 2.53
C MET A 23 -9.31 20.16 2.57
N SER A 24 -9.33 21.40 2.12
CA SER A 24 -8.15 22.28 2.13
C SER A 24 -7.62 22.49 3.56
N LYS A 25 -8.52 22.71 4.53
CA LYS A 25 -8.15 22.84 5.94
C LYS A 25 -7.48 21.57 6.49
N LEU A 26 -8.11 20.41 6.29
CA LEU A 26 -7.57 19.12 6.76
C LEU A 26 -6.22 18.79 6.09
N SER A 27 -6.11 19.03 4.79
CA SER A 27 -4.85 18.83 4.07
C SER A 27 -3.73 19.75 4.59
N GLY A 28 -4.06 21.00 4.94
CA GLY A 28 -3.12 21.92 5.58
C GLY A 28 -2.67 21.43 6.96
N GLN A 29 -3.60 20.98 7.80
CA GLN A 29 -3.30 20.43 9.12
C GLN A 29 -2.44 19.17 9.06
N PHE A 30 -2.71 18.29 8.09
CA PHE A 30 -1.89 17.11 7.87
C PHE A 30 -0.49 17.50 7.36
N ALA A 31 -0.41 18.40 6.40
CA ALA A 31 0.88 18.85 5.85
C ALA A 31 1.77 19.56 6.88
N SER A 32 1.16 20.26 7.84
CA SER A 32 1.88 20.90 8.96
C SER A 32 2.23 19.95 10.11
N GLY A 33 1.72 18.70 10.07
CA GLY A 33 1.89 17.73 11.16
C GLY A 33 1.00 17.97 12.38
N GLU A 34 0.01 18.87 12.29
CA GLU A 34 -0.97 19.12 13.36
C GLU A 34 -1.86 17.91 13.63
N ILE A 35 -2.19 17.17 12.56
CA ILE A 35 -2.94 15.90 12.67
C ILE A 35 -2.17 14.77 11.99
N SER A 36 -2.34 13.55 12.52
CA SER A 36 -1.75 12.35 11.93
C SER A 36 -2.47 11.93 10.65
N LEU A 37 -1.83 11.03 9.86
CA LEU A 37 -2.45 10.45 8.68
C LEU A 37 -3.76 9.72 9.00
N ARG A 38 -3.82 9.00 10.13
CA ARG A 38 -5.05 8.32 10.57
C ARG A 38 -6.18 9.33 10.80
N LYS A 39 -5.93 10.34 11.62
CA LYS A 39 -6.93 11.40 11.90
C LYS A 39 -7.36 12.15 10.64
N TYR A 40 -6.41 12.37 9.71
CA TYR A 40 -6.74 12.96 8.42
C TYR A 40 -7.71 12.08 7.63
N GLN A 41 -7.42 10.78 7.51
CA GLN A 41 -8.30 9.84 6.80
C GLN A 41 -9.68 9.72 7.45
N GLU A 42 -9.74 9.52 8.76
CA GLU A 42 -11.00 9.45 9.50
C GLU A 42 -11.86 10.69 9.23
N ALA A 43 -11.29 11.88 9.41
CA ALA A 43 -12.00 13.12 9.20
C ALA A 43 -12.44 13.34 7.74
N VAL A 44 -11.68 12.84 6.76
CA VAL A 44 -12.05 12.93 5.35
C VAL A 44 -13.20 11.97 5.02
N PHE A 45 -13.10 10.71 5.44
CA PHE A 45 -14.13 9.72 5.15
C PHE A 45 -15.43 9.98 5.93
N ASP A 46 -15.36 10.58 7.11
CA ASP A 46 -16.55 11.01 7.87
C ASP A 46 -17.31 12.17 7.21
N MET A 47 -16.69 12.85 6.23
CA MET A 47 -17.37 13.89 5.45
C MET A 47 -18.02 13.38 4.15
N VAL A 48 -17.69 12.15 3.74
CA VAL A 48 -18.23 11.55 2.51
C VAL A 48 -19.63 11.03 2.80
N ASP A 49 -20.67 11.58 2.12
CA ASP A 49 -22.05 11.10 2.29
C ASP A 49 -22.34 9.88 1.39
N GLU A 50 -21.52 8.83 1.57
CA GLU A 50 -21.65 7.56 0.86
C GLU A 50 -21.38 6.40 1.83
N THR A 51 -21.91 5.23 1.49
CA THR A 51 -21.62 3.97 2.16
C THR A 51 -20.26 3.41 1.70
N THR A 52 -19.66 2.51 2.48
CA THR A 52 -18.45 1.81 2.03
C THR A 52 -18.72 0.93 0.81
N PHE A 53 -19.96 0.41 0.64
CA PHE A 53 -20.33 -0.35 -0.54
C PHE A 53 -20.31 0.50 -1.83
N GLU A 54 -20.85 1.73 -1.79
CA GLU A 54 -20.83 2.67 -2.93
C GLU A 54 -19.38 3.02 -3.31
N MET A 55 -18.56 3.33 -2.31
CA MET A 55 -17.12 3.62 -2.51
C MET A 55 -16.34 2.42 -3.02
N SER A 56 -16.58 1.21 -2.50
CA SER A 56 -15.96 -0.05 -2.95
C SER A 56 -16.25 -0.32 -4.42
N SER A 57 -17.50 -0.15 -4.84
CA SER A 57 -17.92 -0.31 -6.23
C SER A 57 -17.18 0.67 -7.16
N ARG A 58 -17.02 1.91 -6.71
CA ARG A 58 -16.25 2.92 -7.44
C ARG A 58 -14.76 2.57 -7.49
N ALA A 59 -14.19 2.07 -6.41
CA ALA A 59 -12.80 1.65 -6.37
C ALA A 59 -12.50 0.53 -7.37
N ALA A 60 -13.34 -0.50 -7.44
CA ALA A 60 -13.22 -1.59 -8.40
C ALA A 60 -13.26 -1.10 -9.86
N LEU A 61 -14.09 -0.10 -10.16
CA LEU A 61 -14.20 0.47 -11.50
C LEU A 61 -13.01 1.33 -11.91
N HIS A 62 -12.40 2.05 -10.98
CA HIS A 62 -11.36 3.04 -11.26
C HIS A 62 -9.94 2.56 -10.92
N GLY A 63 -9.80 1.55 -10.08
CA GLY A 63 -8.50 0.96 -9.77
C GLY A 63 -7.84 0.36 -11.03
N ARG A 64 -6.58 0.69 -11.25
CA ARG A 64 -5.79 0.15 -12.37
C ARG A 64 -4.51 -0.42 -11.82
N ILE A 65 -4.41 -1.74 -11.88
CA ILE A 65 -3.19 -2.45 -11.47
C ILE A 65 -2.08 -2.20 -12.50
N ARG A 66 -0.87 -2.02 -12.02
CA ARG A 66 0.33 -1.81 -12.83
C ARG A 66 0.58 -3.02 -13.71
N LYS A 67 1.03 -2.77 -14.94
CA LYS A 67 1.38 -3.85 -15.88
C LYS A 67 2.40 -4.80 -15.27
N LEU A 68 2.24 -6.09 -15.54
CA LEU A 68 3.08 -7.19 -15.06
C LEU A 68 3.00 -7.44 -13.54
N ALA A 69 2.11 -6.77 -12.81
CA ALA A 69 1.98 -7.00 -11.37
C ALA A 69 1.37 -8.37 -11.07
N THR A 70 0.36 -8.77 -11.83
CA THR A 70 -0.27 -10.09 -11.69
C THR A 70 0.74 -11.20 -11.99
N GLU A 71 1.51 -11.08 -13.06
CA GLU A 71 2.55 -12.04 -13.45
C GLU A 71 3.65 -12.15 -12.38
N VAL A 72 4.04 -11.02 -11.75
CA VAL A 72 4.98 -11.05 -10.62
C VAL A 72 4.38 -11.81 -9.44
N CYS A 73 3.12 -11.54 -9.08
CA CYS A 73 2.46 -12.21 -7.96
C CYS A 73 2.34 -13.72 -8.21
N GLU A 74 1.90 -14.13 -9.40
CA GLU A 74 1.81 -15.53 -9.79
C GLU A 74 3.16 -16.24 -9.70
N LEU A 75 4.22 -15.62 -10.24
CA LEU A 75 5.56 -16.20 -10.20
C LEU A 75 6.08 -16.36 -8.76
N VAL A 76 5.80 -15.41 -7.87
CA VAL A 76 6.14 -15.52 -6.44
C VAL A 76 5.39 -16.66 -5.78
N TRP A 77 4.07 -16.78 -6.00
CA TRP A 77 3.25 -17.84 -5.43
C TRP A 77 3.64 -19.23 -5.95
N ASP A 78 3.92 -19.37 -7.25
CA ASP A 78 4.36 -20.62 -7.87
C ASP A 78 5.73 -21.08 -7.33
N SER A 79 6.52 -20.13 -6.85
CA SER A 79 7.81 -20.40 -6.20
C SER A 79 7.68 -20.67 -4.69
N GLY A 80 6.46 -20.77 -4.16
CA GLY A 80 6.19 -20.96 -2.73
C GLY A 80 6.37 -19.70 -1.87
N GLY A 81 6.49 -18.53 -2.51
CA GLY A 81 6.61 -17.25 -1.82
C GLY A 81 5.27 -16.64 -1.41
N VAL A 82 5.33 -15.55 -0.68
CA VAL A 82 4.18 -14.76 -0.21
C VAL A 82 4.21 -13.38 -0.83
N VAL A 83 3.04 -12.88 -1.23
CA VAL A 83 2.85 -11.50 -1.66
C VAL A 83 2.00 -10.77 -0.62
N ALA A 84 2.53 -9.67 -0.09
CA ALA A 84 1.83 -8.83 0.86
C ALA A 84 1.69 -7.39 0.34
N VAL A 85 0.52 -6.79 0.56
CA VAL A 85 0.27 -5.36 0.33
C VAL A 85 0.20 -4.64 1.66
N ALA A 86 1.18 -3.80 1.96
CA ALA A 86 1.19 -2.93 3.13
C ALA A 86 0.82 -1.50 2.72
N SER A 87 -0.41 -1.09 3.02
CA SER A 87 -0.98 0.17 2.57
C SER A 87 -1.35 1.09 3.72
N ALA A 88 -1.17 2.39 3.51
CA ALA A 88 -1.73 3.42 4.39
C ALA A 88 -3.22 3.71 4.08
N GLY A 89 -3.83 2.98 3.17
CA GLY A 89 -5.24 3.06 2.82
C GLY A 89 -6.14 2.20 3.71
N LEU A 90 -7.40 2.09 3.32
CA LEU A 90 -8.43 1.31 4.03
C LEU A 90 -8.90 0.13 3.18
N ASN A 91 -9.21 -0.96 3.84
CA ASN A 91 -9.57 -2.23 3.23
C ASN A 91 -10.70 -2.11 2.19
N PHE A 92 -11.76 -1.40 2.50
CA PHE A 92 -12.98 -1.36 1.69
C PHE A 92 -12.79 -0.85 0.25
N TYR A 93 -11.71 -0.09 -0.03
CA TYR A 93 -11.39 0.32 -1.39
C TYR A 93 -10.15 -0.36 -1.97
N ILE A 94 -9.36 -1.05 -1.14
CA ILE A 94 -8.20 -1.81 -1.62
C ILE A 94 -8.61 -3.22 -2.05
N GLU A 95 -9.37 -3.93 -1.22
CA GLU A 95 -9.83 -5.30 -1.49
C GLU A 95 -10.53 -5.42 -2.84
N PRO A 96 -11.53 -4.56 -3.21
CA PRO A 96 -12.21 -4.70 -4.49
C PRO A 96 -11.30 -4.49 -5.72
N VAL A 97 -10.24 -3.70 -5.58
CA VAL A 97 -9.25 -3.50 -6.65
C VAL A 97 -8.38 -4.74 -6.81
N LEU A 98 -7.95 -5.37 -5.70
CA LEU A 98 -7.18 -6.61 -5.73
C LEU A 98 -8.02 -7.76 -6.30
N GLU A 99 -9.25 -7.92 -5.83
CA GLU A 99 -10.18 -8.95 -6.30
C GLU A 99 -10.47 -8.81 -7.80
N SER A 100 -10.75 -7.60 -8.28
CA SER A 100 -11.01 -7.37 -9.71
C SER A 100 -9.80 -7.65 -10.61
N ALA A 101 -8.60 -7.71 -10.04
CA ALA A 101 -7.37 -8.07 -10.72
C ALA A 101 -6.94 -9.54 -10.52
N GLY A 102 -7.74 -10.36 -9.82
CA GLY A 102 -7.39 -11.74 -9.49
C GLY A 102 -6.26 -11.86 -8.46
N LEU A 103 -6.07 -10.85 -7.62
CA LEU A 103 -5.03 -10.79 -6.59
C LEU A 103 -5.59 -11.06 -5.18
N ASP A 104 -6.60 -11.89 -5.07
CA ASP A 104 -7.29 -12.28 -3.83
C ASP A 104 -6.41 -13.08 -2.85
N ARG A 105 -5.31 -13.69 -3.33
CA ARG A 105 -4.32 -14.41 -2.51
C ARG A 105 -3.32 -13.49 -1.80
N VAL A 106 -3.34 -12.20 -2.07
CA VAL A 106 -2.43 -11.21 -1.45
C VAL A 106 -2.77 -11.03 0.03
N GLU A 107 -1.77 -11.04 0.90
CA GLU A 107 -1.93 -10.67 2.31
C GLU A 107 -2.08 -9.16 2.43
N LEU A 108 -3.28 -8.67 2.76
CA LEU A 108 -3.53 -7.24 2.90
C LEU A 108 -3.30 -6.75 4.34
N HIS A 109 -2.38 -5.79 4.49
CA HIS A 109 -2.12 -5.03 5.70
C HIS A 109 -2.52 -3.57 5.48
N SER A 110 -3.68 -3.18 5.98
CA SER A 110 -4.25 -1.84 5.82
C SER A 110 -5.04 -1.42 7.07
N GLY A 111 -5.49 -0.18 7.11
CA GLY A 111 -6.58 0.19 8.00
C GLY A 111 -7.88 -0.51 7.60
N ARG A 112 -8.79 -0.65 8.55
CA ARG A 112 -10.09 -1.30 8.35
C ARG A 112 -11.22 -0.39 8.75
N VAL A 113 -12.30 -0.43 7.99
CA VAL A 113 -13.60 0.08 8.40
C VAL A 113 -14.40 -1.11 8.94
N LEU A 114 -14.90 -0.98 10.17
CA LEU A 114 -15.65 -2.03 10.87
C LEU A 114 -17.17 -1.85 10.75
N SER A 115 -17.63 -0.74 10.16
CA SER A 115 -19.04 -0.47 9.93
C SER A 115 -19.60 -1.40 8.86
N GLU A 116 -20.90 -1.70 8.97
CA GLU A 116 -21.58 -2.48 7.92
C GLU A 116 -21.48 -1.80 6.56
N PRO A 117 -21.40 -2.54 5.45
CA PRO A 117 -21.20 -1.98 4.11
C PRO A 117 -22.24 -0.95 3.68
N THR A 118 -23.46 -1.01 4.26
CA THR A 118 -24.57 -0.12 3.98
C THR A 118 -24.72 1.03 4.96
N GLU A 119 -23.87 1.09 6.00
CA GLU A 119 -23.83 2.21 6.93
C GLU A 119 -23.18 3.43 6.29
N ARG A 120 -23.68 4.62 6.64
CA ARG A 120 -23.09 5.92 6.31
C ARG A 120 -22.20 6.41 7.44
N PRO A 121 -21.27 7.33 7.17
CA PRO A 121 -20.43 7.90 8.23
C PRO A 121 -21.27 8.50 9.39
N PRO A 122 -20.69 8.60 10.60
CA PRO A 122 -19.26 8.33 10.91
C PRO A 122 -18.95 6.83 10.99
N PHE A 123 -17.81 6.44 10.44
CA PHE A 123 -17.39 5.05 10.43
C PHE A 123 -16.62 4.66 11.69
N ARG A 124 -16.58 3.35 11.97
CA ARG A 124 -15.70 2.78 13.00
C ARG A 124 -14.45 2.23 12.33
N TYR A 125 -13.29 2.56 12.87
CA TYR A 125 -12.00 2.22 12.29
C TYR A 125 -11.20 1.29 13.20
N ASP A 126 -10.37 0.45 12.58
CA ASP A 126 -9.36 -0.38 13.22
C ASP A 126 -8.04 -0.32 12.44
N TYR A 127 -6.92 -0.44 13.15
CA TYR A 127 -5.59 -0.32 12.57
C TYR A 127 -4.68 -1.46 13.05
N PRO A 128 -4.88 -2.68 12.51
CA PRO A 128 -4.21 -3.89 13.03
C PRO A 128 -2.69 -3.87 12.89
N SER A 129 -2.17 -3.12 11.92
CA SER A 129 -0.72 -2.99 11.66
C SER A 129 -0.16 -1.63 12.13
N TYR A 130 -0.86 -0.92 13.01
CA TYR A 130 -0.36 0.28 13.66
C TYR A 130 0.64 -0.07 14.77
N VAL A 131 1.76 0.67 14.81
CA VAL A 131 2.79 0.50 15.84
C VAL A 131 3.05 1.84 16.53
N LYS A 132 2.71 1.92 17.83
CA LYS A 132 2.81 3.14 18.63
C LYS A 132 4.25 3.70 18.72
N SER A 133 5.25 2.84 18.68
CA SER A 133 6.67 3.23 18.72
C SER A 133 7.22 3.64 17.35
N CYS A 134 6.46 3.51 16.27
CA CYS A 134 6.87 3.99 14.96
C CYS A 134 6.94 5.52 14.96
N ARG A 135 7.97 6.07 14.28
CA ARG A 135 8.21 7.53 14.21
C ARG A 135 7.05 8.32 13.60
N GLY A 136 6.27 7.68 12.74
CA GLY A 136 5.07 8.27 12.16
C GLY A 136 3.82 7.60 12.69
N ASP A 137 2.74 8.36 12.87
CA ASP A 137 1.43 7.82 13.19
C ASP A 137 0.76 7.30 11.90
N TRP A 138 1.39 6.25 11.32
CA TRP A 138 0.94 5.64 10.08
C TRP A 138 -0.25 4.71 10.32
N VAL A 139 -1.11 4.59 9.33
CA VAL A 139 -2.19 3.59 9.30
C VAL A 139 -1.61 2.18 9.39
N THR A 140 -0.52 1.94 8.65
CA THR A 140 0.20 0.66 8.60
C THR A 140 1.70 0.93 8.74
N CYS A 141 2.34 0.29 9.70
CA CYS A 141 3.79 0.29 9.82
C CYS A 141 4.39 -0.76 8.87
N LYS A 142 4.92 -0.34 7.74
CA LYS A 142 5.50 -1.25 6.73
C LYS A 142 6.73 -2.00 7.24
N CYS A 143 7.53 -1.40 8.12
CA CYS A 143 8.66 -2.08 8.74
C CYS A 143 8.21 -3.28 9.59
N GLU A 144 7.12 -3.12 10.35
CA GLU A 144 6.57 -4.21 11.17
C GLU A 144 6.02 -5.34 10.32
N VAL A 145 5.33 -5.01 9.22
CA VAL A 145 4.87 -6.02 8.25
C VAL A 145 6.06 -6.81 7.69
N ILE A 146 7.13 -6.13 7.27
CA ILE A 146 8.35 -6.78 6.76
C ILE A 146 8.99 -7.66 7.83
N ASN A 147 9.15 -7.16 9.06
CA ASN A 147 9.76 -7.91 10.15
C ASN A 147 8.96 -9.18 10.49
N ARG A 148 7.63 -9.09 10.47
CA ARG A 148 6.77 -10.26 10.67
C ARG A 148 6.95 -11.27 9.54
N LEU A 149 6.93 -10.85 8.29
CA LEU A 149 7.17 -11.73 7.15
C LEU A 149 8.54 -12.41 7.23
N LYS A 150 9.59 -11.71 7.65
CA LYS A 150 10.92 -12.30 7.86
C LYS A 150 10.93 -13.35 8.96
N ASN A 151 10.18 -13.14 10.03
CA ASN A 151 10.08 -14.10 11.13
C ASN A 151 9.27 -15.34 10.73
N ASP A 152 8.19 -15.15 9.98
CA ASP A 152 7.30 -16.23 9.55
C ASP A 152 7.92 -17.06 8.41
N HIS A 153 8.83 -16.45 7.61
CA HIS A 153 9.48 -17.06 6.44
C HIS A 153 11.01 -16.97 6.56
N VAL A 154 11.56 -17.63 7.59
CA VAL A 154 13.00 -17.61 7.88
C VAL A 154 13.83 -18.08 6.69
N GLY A 155 14.83 -17.30 6.29
CA GLY A 155 15.70 -17.58 5.16
C GLY A 155 15.20 -17.06 3.80
N SER A 156 13.99 -16.51 3.75
CA SER A 156 13.47 -15.87 2.53
C SER A 156 14.00 -14.45 2.37
N GLU A 157 14.21 -14.02 1.12
CA GLU A 157 14.53 -12.64 0.77
C GLU A 157 13.23 -11.81 0.73
N VAL A 158 13.20 -10.69 1.43
CA VAL A 158 12.06 -9.76 1.39
C VAL A 158 12.34 -8.61 0.44
N ILE A 159 11.55 -8.55 -0.63
CA ILE A 159 11.60 -7.51 -1.65
C ILE A 159 10.54 -6.45 -1.30
N PHE A 160 10.97 -5.21 -1.08
CA PHE A 160 10.07 -4.08 -0.89
C PHE A 160 9.90 -3.29 -2.20
N VAL A 161 8.66 -3.00 -2.55
CA VAL A 161 8.29 -2.22 -3.74
C VAL A 161 7.48 -1.00 -3.30
N GLY A 162 7.92 0.21 -3.68
CA GLY A 162 7.27 1.45 -3.20
C GLY A 162 7.54 2.68 -4.05
N ASP A 163 6.81 3.77 -3.77
CA ASP A 163 6.90 5.05 -4.49
C ASP A 163 6.94 6.29 -3.58
N GLY A 164 6.51 6.15 -2.32
CA GLY A 164 6.21 7.26 -1.42
C GLY A 164 7.35 7.67 -0.48
N LEU A 165 7.10 8.72 0.33
CA LEU A 165 8.05 9.20 1.33
C LEU A 165 7.64 8.88 2.77
N LEU A 166 6.39 8.56 3.01
CA LEU A 166 5.90 8.35 4.37
C LEU A 166 6.48 7.05 4.98
N SER A 167 5.69 6.03 5.17
CA SER A 167 6.16 4.75 5.73
C SER A 167 7.14 3.99 4.81
N ASP A 168 7.22 4.32 3.52
CA ASP A 168 8.08 3.64 2.54
C ASP A 168 9.56 3.87 2.80
N THR A 169 9.95 5.09 3.20
CA THR A 169 11.36 5.42 3.45
C THR A 169 11.95 4.60 4.58
N CYS A 170 11.17 4.37 5.64
CA CYS A 170 11.59 3.56 6.78
C CYS A 170 11.74 2.09 6.38
N ALA A 171 10.77 1.56 5.63
CA ALA A 171 10.80 0.19 5.12
C ALA A 171 12.01 -0.07 4.21
N ALA A 172 12.26 0.84 3.27
CA ALA A 172 13.39 0.74 2.34
C ALA A 172 14.76 0.85 3.05
N ALA A 173 14.87 1.71 4.06
CA ALA A 173 16.14 1.97 4.72
C ALA A 173 16.52 0.91 5.78
N ASN A 174 15.54 0.28 6.43
CA ASN A 174 15.79 -0.46 7.66
C ASN A 174 15.30 -1.90 7.69
N ALA A 175 14.40 -2.28 6.80
CA ALA A 175 13.72 -3.55 6.93
C ALA A 175 13.87 -4.50 5.72
N ALA A 176 13.82 -3.99 4.50
CA ALA A 176 13.86 -4.81 3.29
C ALA A 176 15.27 -5.29 2.94
N ASP A 177 15.37 -6.46 2.28
CA ASP A 177 16.64 -6.99 1.76
C ASP A 177 16.92 -6.45 0.35
N ARG A 178 15.88 -6.19 -0.40
CA ARG A 178 15.93 -5.60 -1.74
C ARG A 178 14.84 -4.55 -1.90
N VAL A 179 15.18 -3.45 -2.55
CA VAL A 179 14.25 -2.34 -2.81
C VAL A 179 14.05 -2.15 -4.30
N PHE A 180 12.79 -2.13 -4.73
CA PHE A 180 12.35 -1.60 -6.00
C PHE A 180 11.57 -0.32 -5.76
N ALA A 181 11.96 0.75 -6.41
CA ALA A 181 11.41 2.07 -6.14
C ALA A 181 11.08 2.84 -7.42
N THR A 182 10.13 3.75 -7.29
CA THR A 182 9.86 4.78 -8.31
C THR A 182 9.55 6.11 -7.64
N GLY A 183 9.39 7.17 -8.40
CA GLY A 183 8.89 8.45 -7.93
C GLY A 183 9.70 9.07 -6.79
N ARG A 184 9.01 9.40 -5.69
CA ARG A 184 9.64 10.07 -4.54
C ARG A 184 10.55 9.16 -3.74
N LEU A 185 10.20 7.88 -3.63
CA LEU A 185 11.03 6.90 -2.92
C LEU A 185 12.36 6.68 -3.65
N LEU A 186 12.35 6.57 -4.97
CA LEU A 186 13.59 6.40 -5.74
C LEU A 186 14.55 7.54 -5.48
N ARG A 187 14.10 8.80 -5.59
CA ARG A 187 14.92 9.98 -5.28
C ARG A 187 15.43 10.01 -3.84
N TYR A 188 14.62 9.53 -2.89
CA TYR A 188 15.05 9.40 -1.50
C TYR A 188 16.16 8.35 -1.35
N CYS A 189 16.02 7.19 -1.99
CA CYS A 189 17.03 6.14 -1.97
C CYS A 189 18.36 6.62 -2.56
N GLU A 190 18.32 7.28 -3.73
CA GLU A 190 19.51 7.87 -4.37
C GLU A 190 20.22 8.86 -3.46
N LYS A 191 19.48 9.83 -2.90
CA LYS A 191 20.02 10.84 -1.98
C LYS A 191 20.67 10.24 -0.74
N ASN A 192 20.11 9.14 -0.22
CA ASN A 192 20.57 8.51 1.03
C ASN A 192 21.46 7.28 0.77
N LYS A 193 21.87 7.03 -0.49
CA LYS A 193 22.72 5.91 -0.89
C LYS A 193 22.14 4.53 -0.49
N ILE A 194 20.81 4.41 -0.51
CA ILE A 194 20.11 3.14 -0.31
C ILE A 194 20.05 2.43 -1.65
N PRO A 195 20.57 1.20 -1.79
CA PRO A 195 20.47 0.46 -3.04
C PRO A 195 19.02 0.20 -3.42
N ALA A 196 18.60 0.72 -4.58
CA ALA A 196 17.25 0.52 -5.11
C ALA A 196 17.29 0.34 -6.62
N THR A 197 16.40 -0.49 -7.13
CA THR A 197 16.20 -0.69 -8.57
C THR A 197 14.94 0.06 -9.00
N GLU A 198 15.04 0.86 -10.05
CA GLU A 198 13.87 1.55 -10.60
C GLU A 198 12.95 0.57 -11.33
N PHE A 199 11.61 0.71 -11.16
CA PHE A 199 10.62 -0.10 -11.88
C PHE A 199 9.76 0.70 -12.89
N GLY A 200 9.84 2.00 -12.97
CA GLY A 200 9.18 2.79 -14.03
C GLY A 200 7.67 2.61 -14.14
N ASP A 201 7.18 2.48 -15.38
CA ASP A 201 5.74 2.37 -15.70
C ASP A 201 5.16 0.97 -15.51
N ASP A 202 5.99 -0.06 -15.46
CA ASP A 202 5.60 -1.46 -15.26
C ASP A 202 6.54 -2.19 -14.28
N PHE A 203 6.16 -3.41 -13.93
CA PHE A 203 6.97 -4.29 -13.07
C PHE A 203 7.95 -5.20 -13.84
N GLY A 204 8.32 -4.86 -15.06
CA GLY A 204 9.29 -5.62 -15.83
C GLY A 204 10.64 -5.84 -15.13
N PRO A 205 11.27 -4.82 -14.53
CA PRO A 205 12.49 -5.00 -13.73
C PRO A 205 12.31 -5.97 -12.55
N LEU A 206 11.19 -5.87 -11.85
CA LEU A 206 10.85 -6.75 -10.73
C LEU A 206 10.60 -8.18 -11.21
N LEU A 207 9.82 -8.36 -12.27
CA LEU A 207 9.55 -9.68 -12.88
C LEU A 207 10.85 -10.40 -13.28
N ARG A 208 11.75 -9.70 -13.98
CA ARG A 208 13.07 -10.26 -14.33
C ARG A 208 13.88 -10.67 -13.11
N TYR A 209 13.84 -9.87 -12.06
CA TYR A 209 14.55 -10.19 -10.83
C TYR A 209 13.99 -11.44 -10.16
N VAL A 210 12.68 -11.52 -9.94
CA VAL A 210 12.03 -12.68 -9.33
C VAL A 210 12.28 -13.93 -10.16
N HIS A 211 12.15 -13.84 -11.50
CA HIS A 211 12.44 -14.93 -12.41
C HIS A 211 13.87 -15.45 -12.29
N SER A 212 14.86 -14.56 -12.11
CA SER A 212 16.26 -14.97 -11.92
C SER A 212 16.51 -15.77 -10.64
N LYS A 213 15.67 -15.55 -9.61
CA LYS A 213 15.77 -16.28 -8.34
C LYS A 213 15.17 -17.67 -8.41
N THR A 214 14.08 -17.85 -9.15
CA THR A 214 13.39 -19.13 -9.29
C THR A 214 14.22 -20.18 -10.04
N PHE A 215 15.05 -19.78 -10.99
CA PHE A 215 15.91 -20.70 -11.72
C PHE A 215 17.10 -21.23 -10.89
N ILE A 216 17.53 -20.52 -9.84
CA ILE A 216 18.68 -20.95 -9.02
C ILE A 216 18.27 -22.08 -8.05
N THR A 217 17.01 -22.13 -7.64
CA THR A 217 16.48 -23.14 -6.70
C THR A 217 16.12 -24.47 -7.37
N GLY A 218 16.00 -24.51 -8.69
CA GLY A 218 15.66 -25.74 -9.45
C GLY A 218 16.87 -26.59 -9.90
N ALA A 219 18.09 -26.22 -9.53
CA ALA A 219 19.34 -26.88 -9.96
C ALA A 219 20.06 -27.66 -8.83
N SER A 220 19.32 -28.15 -7.83
CA SER A 220 19.87 -28.99 -6.74
C SER A 220 19.24 -30.35 -6.68
#